data_0f37b1ebd9e2801da6143b833e6375fc
#
_entry.id   0f37b1ebd9e2801da6143b833e6375fc
#
_cell.length_a   1.000
_cell.length_b   1.000
_cell.length_c   1.000
_cell.angle_alpha   90.00
_cell.angle_beta   90.00
_cell.angle_gamma   90.00
#
_symmetry.space_group_name_H-M   'P 1'
#
loop_
_entity.id
_entity.type
_entity.pdbx_description
1 polymer ?
#
loop_
_entity_poly.entity_id
_entity_poly.type
_entity_poly.pdbx_seq_one_letter_code
_entity_poly.pdbx_strand_id
1 'polypeptide(L)'
;MGVYISNGDSSVLIDGLHTKYGEDYLFPTSSLIHKINKELQPDAILFTHYHGDHFSASLANEYLASNKNSVLFGSNQITKEIKTSKDRLFTISTTNYNKQTIKVKDFKITGLKINHAGKRHTAVENIGYIIHLGTHRILHVGDTNWMEEINLFNQLDLTNEHIDIAILPYWMLLENNASQQIKNHINPKQIIATHISPRIQQQELLDMKKKNPDIYFLTTLEQQIQL
;
A
#
# COMPACT_ATOMS: atom_id res chain seq x y z
N MET A 1 -3.69 -8.01 -2.52
CA MET A 1 -3.44 -6.84 -1.65
C MET A 1 -3.38 -5.53 -2.44
N GLY A 2 -3.32 -5.60 -3.77
CA GLY A 2 -3.11 -4.46 -4.64
C GLY A 2 -4.22 -3.42 -4.64
N VAL A 3 -3.85 -2.13 -4.69
CA VAL A 3 -4.77 -1.00 -4.80
C VAL A 3 -4.35 -0.11 -5.97
N TYR A 4 -5.26 0.12 -6.91
CA TYR A 4 -5.08 1.10 -7.98
C TYR A 4 -5.81 2.41 -7.61
N ILE A 5 -5.12 3.53 -7.76
CA ILE A 5 -5.62 4.85 -7.39
C ILE A 5 -5.41 5.78 -8.59
N SER A 6 -6.46 6.51 -8.98
CA SER A 6 -6.37 7.49 -10.07
C SER A 6 -7.24 8.71 -9.76
N ASN A 7 -6.77 9.88 -10.18
CA ASN A 7 -7.55 11.13 -10.20
C ASN A 7 -7.95 11.56 -11.62
N GLY A 8 -7.75 10.68 -12.60
CA GLY A 8 -7.98 10.96 -14.03
C GLY A 8 -6.74 11.45 -14.78
N ASP A 9 -5.88 12.25 -14.15
CA ASP A 9 -4.66 12.80 -14.77
C ASP A 9 -3.41 11.92 -14.48
N SER A 10 -3.37 11.33 -13.31
CA SER A 10 -2.26 10.48 -12.85
C SER A 10 -2.78 9.28 -12.08
N SER A 11 -2.00 8.20 -12.08
CA SER A 11 -2.40 6.94 -11.48
C SER A 11 -1.25 6.19 -10.82
N VAL A 12 -1.56 5.48 -9.75
CA VAL A 12 -0.61 4.71 -8.96
C VAL A 12 -1.18 3.32 -8.69
N LEU A 13 -0.35 2.29 -8.79
CA LEU A 13 -0.66 0.94 -8.37
C LEU A 13 0.24 0.55 -7.21
N ILE A 14 -0.35 0.19 -6.07
CA ILE A 14 0.38 -0.29 -4.88
C ILE A 14 0.15 -1.79 -4.77
N ASP A 15 1.22 -2.59 -4.65
CA ASP A 15 1.21 -4.05 -4.41
C ASP A 15 0.29 -4.86 -5.36
N GLY A 16 0.00 -4.33 -6.57
CA GLY A 16 -0.95 -4.94 -7.50
C GLY A 16 -0.36 -5.94 -8.49
N LEU A 17 0.97 -6.10 -8.52
CA LEU A 17 1.67 -7.03 -9.42
C LEU A 17 2.33 -8.15 -8.61
N HIS A 18 1.50 -9.12 -8.21
CA HIS A 18 1.93 -10.30 -7.47
C HIS A 18 1.24 -11.56 -7.99
N THR A 19 1.68 -12.72 -7.53
CA THR A 19 1.11 -14.02 -7.92
C THR A 19 0.29 -14.62 -6.78
N LYS A 20 -0.32 -15.79 -6.99
CA LYS A 20 -1.02 -16.51 -5.92
C LYS A 20 -0.03 -16.87 -4.81
N TYR A 21 -0.37 -16.48 -3.57
CA TYR A 21 0.40 -16.74 -2.36
C TYR A 21 -0.51 -17.33 -1.28
N GLY A 22 -0.81 -18.63 -1.40
CA GLY A 22 -1.75 -19.31 -0.50
C GLY A 22 -3.22 -19.00 -0.82
N GLU A 23 -4.11 -19.48 0.06
CA GLU A 23 -5.57 -19.36 -0.11
C GLU A 23 -6.18 -18.20 0.69
N ASP A 24 -5.39 -17.57 1.56
CA ASP A 24 -5.85 -16.51 2.45
C ASP A 24 -5.71 -15.10 1.84
N TYR A 25 -5.23 -15.03 0.60
CA TYR A 25 -4.98 -13.77 -0.08
C TYR A 25 -5.68 -13.71 -1.43
N LEU A 26 -6.31 -12.58 -1.74
CA LEU A 26 -6.73 -12.27 -3.09
C LEU A 26 -5.48 -12.03 -3.96
N PHE A 27 -5.50 -12.54 -5.17
CA PHE A 27 -4.42 -12.34 -6.14
C PHE A 27 -4.99 -11.92 -7.49
N PRO A 28 -4.24 -11.12 -8.29
CA PRO A 28 -4.71 -10.69 -9.59
C PRO A 28 -4.78 -11.89 -10.55
N THR A 29 -5.90 -11.99 -11.26
CA THR A 29 -6.05 -12.97 -12.36
C THR A 29 -5.20 -12.57 -13.56
N SER A 30 -4.95 -13.49 -14.48
CA SER A 30 -4.24 -13.18 -15.73
C SER A 30 -4.96 -12.07 -16.53
N SER A 31 -6.30 -12.05 -16.49
CA SER A 31 -7.10 -10.99 -17.11
C SER A 31 -6.85 -9.63 -16.45
N LEU A 32 -6.80 -9.59 -15.12
CA LEU A 32 -6.52 -8.34 -14.39
C LEU A 32 -5.08 -7.86 -14.63
N ILE A 33 -4.09 -8.77 -14.68
CA ILE A 33 -2.71 -8.41 -15.06
C ILE A 33 -2.67 -7.84 -16.49
N HIS A 34 -3.42 -8.43 -17.42
CA HIS A 34 -3.53 -7.89 -18.77
C HIS A 34 -4.15 -6.48 -18.77
N LYS A 35 -5.24 -6.29 -18.03
CA LYS A 35 -5.89 -4.99 -17.86
C LYS A 35 -4.95 -3.93 -17.28
N ILE A 36 -4.17 -4.29 -16.23
CA ILE A 36 -3.16 -3.39 -15.66
C ILE A 36 -2.13 -2.99 -16.71
N ASN A 37 -1.63 -3.97 -17.50
CA ASN A 37 -0.58 -3.73 -18.48
C ASN A 37 -1.03 -2.94 -19.71
N LYS A 38 -2.29 -3.05 -20.14
CA LYS A 38 -2.75 -2.55 -21.44
C LYS A 38 -3.81 -1.45 -21.37
N GLU A 39 -4.59 -1.41 -20.29
CA GLU A 39 -5.70 -0.49 -20.16
C GLU A 39 -5.44 0.55 -19.06
N LEU A 40 -5.16 0.11 -17.84
CA LEU A 40 -4.96 1.02 -16.70
C LEU A 40 -3.62 1.75 -16.76
N GLN A 41 -2.57 1.05 -17.15
CA GLN A 41 -1.21 1.57 -17.36
C GLN A 41 -0.76 2.58 -16.28
N PRO A 42 -0.75 2.21 -14.98
CA PRO A 42 -0.39 3.13 -13.90
C PRO A 42 0.94 3.84 -14.16
N ASP A 43 0.98 5.14 -13.93
CA ASP A 43 2.18 5.97 -14.12
C ASP A 43 3.28 5.64 -13.11
N ALA A 44 2.88 5.19 -11.93
CA ALA A 44 3.80 4.71 -10.90
C ALA A 44 3.32 3.38 -10.31
N ILE A 45 4.26 2.45 -10.11
CA ILE A 45 4.03 1.21 -9.36
C ILE A 45 4.86 1.26 -8.07
N LEU A 46 4.21 1.00 -6.94
CA LEU A 46 4.80 1.04 -5.62
C LEU A 46 4.69 -0.35 -4.98
N PHE A 47 5.74 -0.78 -4.31
CA PHE A 47 5.72 -2.02 -3.54
C PHE A 47 6.10 -1.75 -2.10
N THR A 48 5.25 -2.20 -1.17
CA THR A 48 5.49 -2.01 0.26
C THR A 48 6.59 -2.93 0.76
N HIS A 49 6.59 -4.20 0.35
CA HIS A 49 7.62 -5.19 0.72
C HIS A 49 7.64 -6.38 -0.26
N TYR A 50 8.59 -7.31 -0.06
CA TYR A 50 8.91 -8.35 -1.04
C TYR A 50 8.11 -9.65 -0.91
N HIS A 51 7.16 -9.79 0.03
CA HIS A 51 6.35 -11.00 0.15
C HIS A 51 5.53 -11.29 -1.11
N GLY A 52 5.29 -12.57 -1.37
CA GLY A 52 4.71 -13.04 -2.62
C GLY A 52 3.24 -12.65 -2.86
N ASP A 53 2.54 -12.20 -1.84
CA ASP A 53 1.19 -11.62 -1.90
C ASP A 53 1.18 -10.09 -2.14
N HIS A 54 2.36 -9.46 -2.22
CA HIS A 54 2.56 -8.04 -2.53
C HIS A 54 3.39 -7.82 -3.79
N PHE A 55 4.40 -8.66 -4.03
CA PHE A 55 5.41 -8.43 -5.05
C PHE A 55 5.73 -9.66 -5.90
N SER A 56 5.85 -9.45 -7.21
CA SER A 56 6.46 -10.38 -8.17
C SER A 56 7.44 -9.62 -9.06
N ALA A 57 8.72 -9.95 -8.94
CA ALA A 57 9.76 -9.35 -9.77
C ALA A 57 9.51 -9.58 -11.26
N SER A 58 8.99 -10.76 -11.64
CA SER A 58 8.68 -11.08 -13.03
C SER A 58 7.61 -10.16 -13.60
N LEU A 59 6.46 -10.01 -12.88
CA LEU A 59 5.35 -9.16 -13.32
C LEU A 59 5.73 -7.68 -13.34
N ALA A 60 6.50 -7.22 -12.35
CA ALA A 60 6.97 -5.84 -12.30
C ALA A 60 7.95 -5.52 -13.45
N ASN A 61 8.87 -6.42 -13.77
CA ASN A 61 9.79 -6.28 -14.90
C ASN A 61 9.05 -6.31 -16.25
N GLU A 62 8.07 -7.20 -16.43
CA GLU A 62 7.23 -7.27 -17.62
C GLU A 62 6.43 -5.97 -17.80
N TYR A 63 5.83 -5.48 -16.72
CA TYR A 63 5.10 -4.21 -16.72
C TYR A 63 5.99 -3.05 -17.18
N LEU A 64 7.16 -2.87 -16.55
CA LEU A 64 8.10 -1.79 -16.88
C LEU A 64 8.72 -1.94 -18.28
N ALA A 65 8.85 -3.15 -18.79
CA ALA A 65 9.28 -3.41 -20.15
C ALA A 65 8.24 -2.95 -21.18
N SER A 66 6.95 -3.10 -20.86
CA SER A 66 5.83 -2.72 -21.73
C SER A 66 5.47 -1.23 -21.60
N ASN A 67 5.58 -0.65 -20.39
CA ASN A 67 5.15 0.70 -20.05
C ASN A 67 6.37 1.60 -19.75
N LYS A 68 6.99 2.11 -20.82
CA LYS A 68 8.29 2.82 -20.76
C LYS A 68 8.28 4.13 -19.97
N ASN A 69 7.11 4.74 -19.80
CA ASN A 69 6.95 5.99 -19.05
C ASN A 69 6.68 5.78 -17.56
N SER A 70 6.33 4.57 -17.13
CA SER A 70 6.03 4.28 -15.73
C SER A 70 7.31 4.16 -14.90
N VAL A 71 7.19 4.52 -13.62
CA VAL A 71 8.27 4.48 -12.63
C VAL A 71 7.96 3.48 -11.52
N LEU A 72 8.99 2.99 -10.83
CA LEU A 72 8.83 2.08 -9.69
C LEU A 72 9.45 2.63 -8.42
N PHE A 73 8.75 2.47 -7.30
CA PHE A 73 9.23 2.74 -5.95
C PHE A 73 9.20 1.46 -5.11
N GLY A 74 10.23 1.25 -4.32
CA GLY A 74 10.31 0.11 -3.40
C GLY A 74 11.49 0.22 -2.44
N SER A 75 11.61 -0.75 -1.52
CA SER A 75 12.79 -0.91 -0.67
C SER A 75 13.99 -1.44 -1.48
N ASN A 76 15.17 -1.50 -0.86
CA ASN A 76 16.33 -2.19 -1.44
C ASN A 76 16.02 -3.64 -1.81
N GLN A 77 15.23 -4.34 -1.00
CA GLN A 77 14.86 -5.74 -1.25
C GLN A 77 14.04 -5.90 -2.52
N ILE A 78 13.26 -4.89 -2.91
CA ILE A 78 12.48 -4.82 -4.15
C ILE A 78 13.37 -4.39 -5.33
N THR A 79 14.01 -3.23 -5.20
CA THR A 79 14.64 -2.58 -6.34
C THR A 79 15.83 -3.32 -6.92
N LYS A 80 16.52 -4.13 -6.12
CA LYS A 80 17.61 -5.03 -6.60
C LYS A 80 17.15 -6.11 -7.58
N GLU A 81 15.85 -6.49 -7.55
CA GLU A 81 15.25 -7.50 -8.42
C GLU A 81 14.72 -6.90 -9.75
N ILE A 82 14.75 -5.56 -9.89
CA ILE A 82 14.14 -4.85 -11.01
C ILE A 82 15.16 -4.50 -12.08
N LYS A 83 14.80 -4.83 -13.32
CA LYS A 83 15.62 -4.60 -14.51
C LYS A 83 15.02 -3.46 -15.33
N THR A 84 15.36 -2.23 -14.97
CA THR A 84 14.95 -1.02 -15.70
C THR A 84 16.04 0.04 -15.64
N SER A 85 15.89 1.15 -16.36
CA SER A 85 16.81 2.29 -16.27
C SER A 85 16.74 2.98 -14.92
N LYS A 86 17.86 3.55 -14.46
CA LYS A 86 17.98 4.15 -13.13
C LYS A 86 17.08 5.36 -12.91
N ASP A 87 16.73 6.08 -13.95
CA ASP A 87 15.81 7.22 -13.92
C ASP A 87 14.33 6.83 -13.70
N ARG A 88 14.04 5.52 -13.75
CA ARG A 88 12.70 4.94 -13.53
C ARG A 88 12.59 4.11 -12.26
N LEU A 89 13.69 3.97 -11.51
CA LEU A 89 13.77 3.10 -10.34
C LEU A 89 14.16 3.91 -9.10
N PHE A 90 13.26 3.99 -8.14
CA PHE A 90 13.42 4.81 -6.94
C PHE A 90 13.42 3.95 -5.68
N THR A 91 14.58 3.92 -5.02
CA THR A 91 14.75 3.15 -3.78
C THR A 91 14.48 4.02 -2.56
N ILE A 92 13.60 3.54 -1.69
CA ILE A 92 13.40 4.10 -0.36
C ILE A 92 14.38 3.41 0.58
N SER A 93 15.37 4.18 1.08
CA SER A 93 16.49 3.67 1.89
C SER A 93 16.66 4.44 3.20
N THR A 94 15.60 5.02 3.73
CA THR A 94 15.61 5.70 5.03
C THR A 94 15.71 4.72 6.20
N THR A 95 16.03 5.22 7.40
CA THR A 95 16.05 4.41 8.63
C THR A 95 14.64 4.20 9.18
N ASN A 96 14.48 3.22 10.07
CA ASN A 96 13.17 2.91 10.68
C ASN A 96 12.53 4.16 11.30
N TYR A 97 11.24 4.31 11.09
CA TYR A 97 10.39 5.42 11.52
C TYR A 97 10.88 6.80 11.07
N ASN A 98 11.56 6.84 9.91
CA ASN A 98 11.92 8.07 9.21
C ASN A 98 11.27 8.12 7.83
N LYS A 99 11.26 9.32 7.26
CA LYS A 99 10.65 9.64 5.96
C LYS A 99 11.72 9.96 4.92
N GLN A 100 11.51 9.55 3.68
CA GLN A 100 12.28 9.95 2.52
C GLN A 100 11.34 10.40 1.41
N THR A 101 11.39 11.65 1.02
CA THR A 101 10.56 12.20 -0.06
C THR A 101 11.31 12.22 -1.38
N ILE A 102 10.69 11.70 -2.42
CA ILE A 102 11.17 11.72 -3.80
C ILE A 102 10.13 12.44 -4.65
N LYS A 103 10.62 13.37 -5.47
CA LYS A 103 9.80 14.05 -6.48
C LYS A 103 10.28 13.60 -7.86
N VAL A 104 9.38 13.06 -8.66
CA VAL A 104 9.64 12.62 -10.02
C VAL A 104 8.41 12.87 -10.89
N LYS A 105 8.60 13.54 -12.03
CA LYS A 105 7.49 14.00 -12.86
C LYS A 105 6.49 14.79 -12.00
N ASP A 106 5.20 14.46 -12.08
CA ASP A 106 4.13 15.10 -11.32
C ASP A 106 3.86 14.43 -9.96
N PHE A 107 4.69 13.41 -9.60
CA PHE A 107 4.55 12.70 -8.33
C PHE A 107 5.42 13.29 -7.23
N LYS A 108 4.83 13.40 -6.05
CA LYS A 108 5.55 13.53 -4.79
C LYS A 108 5.20 12.31 -3.94
N ILE A 109 6.17 11.41 -3.78
CA ILE A 109 6.04 10.18 -3.01
C ILE A 109 6.94 10.28 -1.79
N THR A 110 6.38 10.12 -0.59
CA THR A 110 7.15 10.02 0.65
C THR A 110 7.10 8.58 1.15
N GLY A 111 8.24 7.90 1.11
CA GLY A 111 8.41 6.58 1.70
C GLY A 111 8.62 6.68 3.21
N LEU A 112 7.96 5.80 3.94
CA LEU A 112 8.01 5.68 5.40
C LEU A 112 8.55 4.28 5.72
N LYS A 113 9.71 4.16 6.34
CA LYS A 113 10.20 2.84 6.74
C LYS A 113 9.57 2.45 8.08
N ILE A 114 8.61 1.54 8.03
CA ILE A 114 7.83 1.04 9.17
C ILE A 114 8.10 -0.46 9.30
N ASN A 115 8.34 -0.97 10.50
CA ASN A 115 8.59 -2.40 10.68
C ASN A 115 7.36 -3.24 10.27
N HIS A 116 7.65 -4.39 9.66
CA HIS A 116 6.64 -5.37 9.29
C HIS A 116 6.06 -6.07 10.52
N ALA A 117 4.78 -6.39 10.50
CA ALA A 117 4.11 -7.15 11.55
C ALA A 117 4.67 -8.57 11.69
N GLY A 118 4.76 -9.03 12.95
CA GLY A 118 5.20 -10.37 13.30
C GLY A 118 6.71 -10.53 13.44
N LYS A 119 7.14 -11.08 14.58
CA LYS A 119 8.54 -11.23 14.99
C LYS A 119 9.44 -11.98 13.98
N ARG A 120 8.87 -12.90 13.19
CA ARG A 120 9.59 -13.63 12.13
C ARG A 120 9.97 -12.78 10.92
N HIS A 121 9.40 -11.58 10.81
CA HIS A 121 9.54 -10.69 9.65
C HIS A 121 10.43 -9.46 9.93
N THR A 122 11.24 -9.48 10.98
CA THR A 122 12.10 -8.34 11.36
C THR A 122 13.13 -7.95 10.29
N ALA A 123 13.47 -8.88 9.38
CA ALA A 123 14.37 -8.61 8.25
C ALA A 123 13.64 -8.07 7.00
N VAL A 124 12.31 -7.98 7.03
CA VAL A 124 11.51 -7.47 5.91
C VAL A 124 11.52 -5.94 5.92
N GLU A 125 11.96 -5.35 4.83
CA GLU A 125 11.87 -3.91 4.65
C GLU A 125 10.45 -3.54 4.20
N ASN A 126 9.58 -3.18 5.14
CA ASN A 126 8.25 -2.67 4.84
C ASN A 126 8.26 -1.15 4.71
N ILE A 127 7.79 -0.66 3.56
CA ILE A 127 7.71 0.76 3.22
C ILE A 127 6.24 1.15 3.15
N GLY A 128 5.81 2.04 4.04
CA GLY A 128 4.58 2.80 3.84
C GLY A 128 4.81 3.96 2.87
N TYR A 129 3.75 4.49 2.30
CA TYR A 129 3.82 5.59 1.33
C TYR A 129 2.80 6.67 1.64
N ILE A 130 3.22 7.94 1.62
CA ILE A 130 2.33 9.08 1.46
C ILE A 130 2.43 9.52 0.00
N ILE A 131 1.32 9.45 -0.71
CA ILE A 131 1.21 9.73 -2.13
C ILE A 131 0.42 11.03 -2.29
N HIS A 132 1.04 12.02 -2.93
CA HIS A 132 0.34 13.22 -3.34
C HIS A 132 -0.21 13.01 -4.75
N LEU A 133 -1.52 12.91 -4.88
CA LEU A 133 -2.23 12.71 -6.14
C LEU A 133 -3.27 13.84 -6.32
N GLY A 134 -2.94 14.82 -7.15
CA GLY A 134 -3.67 16.07 -7.20
C GLY A 134 -3.65 16.81 -5.86
N THR A 135 -4.82 17.09 -5.31
CA THR A 135 -4.98 17.75 -4.01
C THR A 135 -5.01 16.75 -2.84
N HIS A 136 -5.09 15.45 -3.11
CA HIS A 136 -5.25 14.41 -2.10
C HIS A 136 -3.91 13.87 -1.60
N ARG A 137 -3.85 13.58 -0.31
CA ARG A 137 -2.75 12.89 0.37
C ARG A 137 -3.24 11.53 0.83
N ILE A 138 -2.67 10.50 0.25
CA ILE A 138 -3.08 9.12 0.46
C ILE A 138 -1.97 8.38 1.18
N LEU A 139 -2.27 7.82 2.34
CA LEU A 139 -1.35 6.99 3.12
C LEU A 139 -1.65 5.52 2.88
N HIS A 140 -0.62 4.72 2.60
CA HIS A 140 -0.64 3.26 2.66
C HIS A 140 0.49 2.79 3.58
N VAL A 141 0.23 1.93 4.54
CA VAL A 141 1.24 1.56 5.56
C VAL A 141 1.87 0.18 5.34
N GLY A 142 1.46 -0.53 4.28
CA GLY A 142 1.87 -1.93 4.07
C GLY A 142 1.42 -2.83 5.21
N ASP A 143 2.22 -3.85 5.52
CA ASP A 143 1.95 -4.82 6.58
C ASP A 143 2.58 -4.40 7.90
N THR A 144 2.16 -3.26 8.40
CA THR A 144 2.77 -2.61 9.56
C THR A 144 2.60 -3.35 10.88
N ASN A 145 3.63 -3.29 11.72
CA ASN A 145 3.61 -3.72 13.12
C ASN A 145 3.00 -2.60 14.01
N TRP A 146 1.69 -2.41 13.87
CA TRP A 146 0.97 -1.26 14.44
C TRP A 146 1.02 -1.21 15.98
N MET A 147 0.42 -2.21 16.65
CA MET A 147 0.16 -2.11 18.11
C MET A 147 1.42 -2.26 18.96
N GLU A 148 2.36 -3.10 18.56
CA GLU A 148 3.61 -3.29 19.31
C GLU A 148 4.52 -2.06 19.25
N GLU A 149 4.38 -1.23 18.22
CA GLU A 149 5.27 -0.11 17.93
C GLU A 149 4.54 1.23 17.77
N ILE A 150 3.33 1.34 18.33
CA ILE A 150 2.47 2.51 18.14
C ILE A 150 3.15 3.84 18.54
N ASN A 151 3.96 3.82 19.59
CA ASN A 151 4.69 5.01 20.04
C ASN A 151 5.75 5.47 19.03
N LEU A 152 6.25 4.57 18.18
CA LEU A 152 7.23 4.90 17.15
C LEU A 152 6.57 5.64 15.97
N PHE A 153 5.27 5.45 15.77
CA PHE A 153 4.50 6.21 14.77
C PHE A 153 4.54 7.72 15.03
N ASN A 154 4.71 8.16 16.27
CA ASN A 154 4.86 9.57 16.60
C ASN A 154 6.08 10.20 15.91
N GLN A 155 7.14 9.43 15.62
CA GLN A 155 8.33 9.90 14.92
C GLN A 155 8.04 10.24 13.45
N LEU A 156 6.98 9.64 12.88
CA LEU A 156 6.54 9.90 11.51
C LEU A 156 5.71 11.18 11.38
N ASP A 157 5.23 11.74 12.50
CA ASP A 157 4.44 12.99 12.51
C ASP A 157 3.30 13.01 11.46
N LEU A 158 2.56 11.89 11.37
CA LEU A 158 1.55 11.69 10.33
C LEU A 158 0.31 12.58 10.51
N THR A 159 0.01 13.01 11.74
CA THR A 159 -1.11 13.93 12.01
C THR A 159 -0.92 15.28 11.33
N ASN A 160 0.31 15.75 11.18
CA ASN A 160 0.67 16.99 10.47
C ASN A 160 0.77 16.80 8.95
N GLU A 161 0.73 15.59 8.46
CA GLU A 161 0.71 15.33 7.00
C GLU A 161 -0.68 15.59 6.40
N HIS A 162 -1.73 15.79 7.20
CA HIS A 162 -3.09 16.05 6.75
C HIS A 162 -3.59 15.00 5.75
N ILE A 163 -3.55 13.74 6.15
CA ILE A 163 -3.93 12.59 5.32
C ILE A 163 -5.43 12.66 4.99
N ASP A 164 -5.77 12.65 3.72
CA ASP A 164 -7.16 12.59 3.27
C ASP A 164 -7.69 11.15 3.34
N ILE A 165 -6.90 10.19 2.85
CA ILE A 165 -7.28 8.77 2.79
C ILE A 165 -6.16 7.93 3.39
N ALA A 166 -6.48 7.09 4.39
CA ALA A 166 -5.56 6.08 4.90
C ALA A 166 -6.02 4.67 4.47
N ILE A 167 -5.15 3.97 3.76
CA ILE A 167 -5.32 2.58 3.36
C ILE A 167 -4.57 1.72 4.37
N LEU A 168 -5.33 1.04 5.23
CA LEU A 168 -4.82 0.36 6.41
C LEU A 168 -5.13 -1.14 6.35
N PRO A 169 -4.22 -2.01 6.80
CA PRO A 169 -4.53 -3.43 6.94
C PRO A 169 -5.59 -3.62 8.04
N TYR A 170 -6.53 -4.55 7.81
CA TYR A 170 -7.71 -4.73 8.67
C TYR A 170 -7.38 -4.99 10.14
N TRP A 171 -6.24 -5.61 10.46
CA TRP A 171 -5.86 -5.86 11.85
C TRP A 171 -5.60 -4.60 12.67
N MET A 172 -5.33 -3.46 12.03
CA MET A 172 -5.28 -2.18 12.73
C MET A 172 -6.63 -1.74 13.31
N LEU A 173 -7.73 -2.36 12.87
CA LEU A 173 -9.10 -2.04 13.30
C LEU A 173 -9.63 -3.02 14.37
N LEU A 174 -8.89 -4.09 14.72
CA LEU A 174 -9.38 -5.14 15.61
C LEU A 174 -9.33 -4.76 17.08
N GLU A 175 -8.42 -3.87 17.46
CA GLU A 175 -8.26 -3.44 18.84
C GLU A 175 -9.42 -2.58 19.33
N ASN A 176 -9.76 -2.70 20.62
CA ASN A 176 -10.90 -1.98 21.18
C ASN A 176 -10.78 -0.45 21.11
N ASN A 177 -9.56 0.08 21.09
CA ASN A 177 -9.26 1.51 20.99
C ASN A 177 -8.69 1.92 19.62
N ALA A 178 -8.83 1.08 18.61
CA ALA A 178 -8.22 1.28 17.28
C ALA A 178 -8.59 2.65 16.68
N SER A 179 -9.86 3.02 16.70
CA SER A 179 -10.32 4.32 16.16
C SER A 179 -9.63 5.51 16.86
N GLN A 180 -9.51 5.45 18.17
CA GLN A 180 -8.82 6.52 18.94
C GLN A 180 -7.32 6.54 18.62
N GLN A 181 -6.68 5.38 18.49
CA GLN A 181 -5.26 5.29 18.18
C GLN A 181 -4.98 5.80 16.75
N ILE A 182 -5.80 5.41 15.77
CA ILE A 182 -5.66 5.90 14.40
C ILE A 182 -5.84 7.43 14.36
N LYS A 183 -6.82 7.96 15.10
CA LYS A 183 -7.02 9.41 15.22
C LYS A 183 -5.82 10.10 15.84
N ASN A 184 -5.24 9.55 16.92
CA ASN A 184 -4.13 10.17 17.64
C ASN A 184 -2.81 10.16 16.84
N HIS A 185 -2.58 9.15 16.00
CA HIS A 185 -1.29 8.94 15.34
C HIS A 185 -1.29 9.20 13.84
N ILE A 186 -2.47 9.20 13.19
CA ILE A 186 -2.60 9.40 11.74
C ILE A 186 -3.58 10.52 11.41
N ASN A 187 -4.75 10.51 12.05
CA ASN A 187 -5.86 11.44 11.89
C ASN A 187 -6.35 11.62 10.42
N PRO A 188 -6.65 10.53 9.69
CA PRO A 188 -7.11 10.62 8.32
C PRO A 188 -8.58 11.07 8.25
N LYS A 189 -8.99 11.67 7.11
CA LYS A 189 -10.40 12.01 6.88
C LYS A 189 -11.24 10.78 6.53
N GLN A 190 -10.65 9.83 5.80
CA GLN A 190 -11.28 8.60 5.36
C GLN A 190 -10.34 7.40 5.55
N ILE A 191 -10.91 6.25 5.90
CA ILE A 191 -10.16 4.98 6.04
C ILE A 191 -10.69 3.96 5.03
N ILE A 192 -9.76 3.25 4.39
CA ILE A 192 -10.03 2.08 3.55
C ILE A 192 -9.29 0.89 4.16
N ALA A 193 -10.03 -0.14 4.57
CA ALA A 193 -9.46 -1.36 5.12
C ALA A 193 -9.11 -2.35 4.02
N THR A 194 -7.89 -2.87 4.07
CA THR A 194 -7.33 -3.83 3.12
C THR A 194 -6.83 -5.09 3.82
N HIS A 195 -6.20 -5.99 3.07
CA HIS A 195 -5.60 -7.22 3.56
C HIS A 195 -6.59 -8.18 4.22
N ILE A 196 -7.86 -8.12 3.80
CA ILE A 196 -8.93 -8.95 4.33
C ILE A 196 -8.91 -10.30 3.61
N SER A 197 -8.81 -11.39 4.38
CA SER A 197 -8.82 -12.73 3.80
C SER A 197 -10.12 -13.00 3.03
N PRO A 198 -10.06 -13.60 1.83
CA PRO A 198 -11.27 -14.05 1.12
C PRO A 198 -12.02 -15.17 1.88
N ARG A 199 -11.38 -15.76 2.89
CA ARG A 199 -11.96 -16.79 3.77
C ARG A 199 -12.54 -16.24 5.07
N ILE A 200 -12.55 -14.91 5.26
CA ILE A 200 -13.15 -14.29 6.46
C ILE A 200 -14.59 -14.75 6.62
N GLN A 201 -14.97 -15.13 7.83
CA GLN A 201 -16.36 -15.52 8.10
C GLN A 201 -17.29 -14.33 7.85
N GLN A 202 -18.42 -14.58 7.19
CA GLN A 202 -19.38 -13.53 6.84
C GLN A 202 -19.83 -12.73 8.08
N GLN A 203 -20.07 -13.42 9.20
CA GLN A 203 -20.47 -12.77 10.44
C GLN A 203 -19.37 -11.86 10.98
N GLU A 204 -18.11 -12.31 10.95
CA GLU A 204 -16.95 -11.51 11.39
C GLU A 204 -16.80 -10.22 10.57
N LEU A 205 -16.95 -10.32 9.25
CA LEU A 205 -16.91 -9.14 8.36
C LEU A 205 -18.08 -8.19 8.64
N LEU A 206 -19.28 -8.71 8.90
CA LEU A 206 -20.45 -7.90 9.26
C LEU A 206 -20.23 -7.18 10.59
N ASP A 207 -19.67 -7.86 11.58
CA ASP A 207 -19.38 -7.27 12.90
C ASP A 207 -18.31 -6.18 12.80
N MET A 208 -17.26 -6.39 11.98
CA MET A 208 -16.26 -5.36 11.69
C MET A 208 -16.88 -4.13 11.03
N LYS A 209 -17.73 -4.31 10.01
CA LYS A 209 -18.45 -3.22 9.33
C LYS A 209 -19.38 -2.48 10.26
N LYS A 210 -20.10 -3.20 11.14
CA LYS A 210 -20.99 -2.60 12.14
C LYS A 210 -20.24 -1.76 13.18
N LYS A 211 -19.07 -2.23 13.60
CA LYS A 211 -18.18 -1.48 14.52
C LYS A 211 -17.59 -0.22 13.87
N ASN A 212 -17.40 -0.23 12.55
CA ASN A 212 -16.68 0.80 11.80
C ASN A 212 -17.52 1.24 10.58
N PRO A 213 -18.67 1.88 10.78
CA PRO A 213 -19.63 2.18 9.70
C PRO A 213 -19.09 3.15 8.63
N ASP A 214 -18.13 3.99 9.00
CA ASP A 214 -17.54 5.02 8.13
C ASP A 214 -16.28 4.53 7.40
N ILE A 215 -15.94 3.24 7.52
CA ILE A 215 -14.76 2.64 6.88
C ILE A 215 -15.20 1.84 5.65
N TYR A 216 -14.52 2.03 4.53
CA TYR A 216 -14.64 1.17 3.36
C TYR A 216 -13.81 -0.11 3.53
N PHE A 217 -14.36 -1.27 3.18
CA PHE A 217 -13.69 -2.57 3.27
C PHE A 217 -13.50 -3.14 1.87
N LEU A 218 -12.25 -3.31 1.43
CA LEU A 218 -11.92 -3.98 0.16
C LEU A 218 -11.88 -5.49 0.36
N THR A 219 -12.87 -6.19 -0.16
CA THR A 219 -13.09 -7.63 0.06
C THR A 219 -13.14 -8.46 -1.21
N THR A 220 -13.23 -7.82 -2.38
CA THR A 220 -13.32 -8.49 -3.68
C THR A 220 -12.38 -7.84 -4.69
N LEU A 221 -11.97 -8.64 -5.69
CA LEU A 221 -11.18 -8.10 -6.80
C LEU A 221 -11.99 -7.06 -7.59
N GLU A 222 -11.29 -6.05 -8.08
CA GLU A 222 -11.84 -4.93 -8.87
C GLU A 222 -12.97 -4.17 -8.17
N GLN A 223 -13.08 -4.27 -6.85
CA GLN A 223 -13.98 -3.41 -6.09
C GLN A 223 -13.57 -1.95 -6.25
N GLN A 224 -14.55 -1.09 -6.57
CA GLN A 224 -14.34 0.33 -6.80
C GLN A 224 -14.94 1.17 -5.67
N ILE A 225 -14.23 2.21 -5.28
CA ILE A 225 -14.68 3.24 -4.35
C ILE A 225 -14.43 4.57 -5.04
N GLN A 226 -15.47 5.37 -5.17
CA GLN A 226 -15.37 6.75 -5.62
C GLN A 226 -15.43 7.66 -4.38
N LEU A 227 -14.43 8.53 -4.22
CA LEU A 227 -14.25 9.40 -3.05
C LEU A 227 -14.32 10.87 -3.46
#